data_8042c203b3ce4e6acf9eb89bebdb178b
#
_entry.id   8042c203b3ce4e6acf9eb89bebdb178b
#
_cell.length_a   1.000
_cell.length_b   1.000
_cell.length_c   1.000
_cell.angle_alpha   90.00
_cell.angle_beta   90.00
_cell.angle_gamma   90.00
#
_symmetry.space_group_name_H-M   'P 1'
#
loop_
_entity.id
_entity.type
_entity.pdbx_description
1 polymer ?
#
loop_
_entity_poly.entity_id
_entity_poly.type
_entity_poly.pdbx_seq_one_letter_code
_entity_poly.pdbx_strand_id
1 'polypeptide(L)'
;MMQHALISTAHGWVGVSCSELGVRTLNLPVQDKKEAMALLGISGITDSYNADDMGSLQQQVKDYFEGRGRVFNCKLDLSGSTPFQRSVWRATMEIPYGQVRSYKWVAERAGNPFACRAVGHALAANPLPVVIPCHRVIRSDGKPGGFGGRAGNVQTKIDMLLLEGYSFHQ
;
A
#
# COMPACT_ATOMS: atom_id res chain seq x y z
N MET A 1 -4.66 -22.00 0.25
CA MET A 1 -4.39 -21.82 -1.22
C MET A 1 -4.30 -20.34 -1.53
N MET A 2 -3.36 -19.90 -2.39
CA MET A 2 -3.29 -18.48 -2.81
C MET A 2 -4.31 -18.20 -3.92
N GLN A 3 -5.05 -17.11 -3.76
CA GLN A 3 -5.99 -16.60 -4.76
C GLN A 3 -5.46 -15.29 -5.32
N HIS A 4 -5.70 -15.02 -6.59
CA HIS A 4 -5.21 -13.84 -7.28
C HIS A 4 -6.32 -13.15 -8.05
N ALA A 5 -6.31 -11.82 -8.07
CA ALA A 5 -7.23 -11.02 -8.88
C ALA A 5 -6.51 -9.86 -9.56
N LEU A 6 -7.02 -9.45 -10.71
CA LEU A 6 -6.62 -8.21 -11.37
C LEU A 6 -7.80 -7.23 -11.33
N ILE A 7 -7.51 -6.02 -10.89
CA ILE A 7 -8.49 -4.95 -10.72
C ILE A 7 -8.18 -3.85 -11.72
N SER A 8 -9.12 -3.53 -12.60
CA SER A 8 -9.04 -2.34 -13.45
C SER A 8 -9.44 -1.12 -12.63
N THR A 9 -8.55 -0.12 -12.57
CA THR A 9 -8.79 1.15 -11.87
C THR A 9 -8.67 2.33 -12.83
N ALA A 10 -9.05 3.51 -12.38
CA ALA A 10 -8.86 4.76 -13.15
C ALA A 10 -7.39 5.07 -13.46
N HIS A 11 -6.44 4.48 -12.74
CA HIS A 11 -5.00 4.71 -12.87
C HIS A 11 -4.22 3.52 -13.45
N GLY A 12 -4.90 2.45 -13.85
CA GLY A 12 -4.28 1.25 -14.41
C GLY A 12 -4.66 -0.03 -13.68
N TRP A 13 -3.89 -1.09 -13.89
CA TRP A 13 -4.16 -2.43 -13.37
C TRP A 13 -3.48 -2.67 -12.03
N VAL A 14 -4.26 -3.13 -11.06
CA VAL A 14 -3.80 -3.53 -9.73
C VAL A 14 -3.96 -5.03 -9.60
N GLY A 15 -2.88 -5.72 -9.27
CA GLY A 15 -2.91 -7.13 -8.92
C GLY A 15 -3.01 -7.31 -7.41
N VAL A 16 -3.80 -8.29 -6.97
CA VAL A 16 -4.01 -8.65 -5.57
C VAL A 16 -3.80 -10.14 -5.39
N SER A 17 -3.12 -10.53 -4.32
CA SER A 17 -3.05 -11.91 -3.86
C SER A 17 -3.59 -12.02 -2.43
N CYS A 18 -4.41 -13.04 -2.20
CA CYS A 18 -4.96 -13.37 -0.89
C CYS A 18 -4.60 -14.80 -0.50
N SER A 19 -4.33 -15.00 0.79
CA SER A 19 -4.26 -16.30 1.44
C SER A 19 -5.54 -16.55 2.25
N GLU A 20 -5.61 -17.69 2.93
CA GLU A 20 -6.69 -18.00 3.89
C GLU A 20 -6.69 -17.05 5.10
N LEU A 21 -5.59 -16.36 5.35
CA LEU A 21 -5.45 -15.40 6.46
C LEU A 21 -5.86 -13.98 6.08
N GLY A 22 -5.93 -13.67 4.78
CA GLY A 22 -6.30 -12.34 4.31
C GLY A 22 -5.50 -11.87 3.10
N VAL A 23 -5.56 -10.57 2.83
CA VAL A 23 -4.84 -9.93 1.73
C VAL A 23 -3.34 -9.93 2.02
N ARG A 24 -2.55 -10.49 1.11
CA ARG A 24 -1.11 -10.69 1.28
C ARG A 24 -0.26 -9.74 0.45
N THR A 25 -0.69 -9.47 -0.78
CA THR A 25 0.05 -8.60 -1.70
C THR A 25 -0.92 -7.78 -2.53
N LEU A 26 -0.56 -6.52 -2.74
CA LEU A 26 -1.23 -5.61 -3.66
C LEU A 26 -0.15 -4.77 -4.34
N ASN A 27 -0.16 -4.69 -5.67
CA ASN A 27 0.75 -3.78 -6.36
C ASN A 27 0.10 -2.42 -6.65
N LEU A 28 0.93 -1.41 -6.84
CA LEU A 28 0.47 -0.11 -7.36
C LEU A 28 -0.01 -0.26 -8.80
N PRO A 29 -0.90 0.65 -9.27
CA PRO A 29 -1.39 0.60 -10.64
C PRO A 29 -0.27 0.59 -11.68
N VAL A 30 -0.38 -0.32 -12.64
CA VAL A 30 0.51 -0.47 -13.79
C VAL A 30 -0.29 -0.43 -15.09
N GLN A 31 0.40 -0.25 -16.23
CA GLN A 31 -0.29 0.01 -17.48
C GLN A 31 -1.06 -1.18 -18.04
N ASP A 32 -0.55 -2.39 -17.86
CA ASP A 32 -1.18 -3.58 -18.41
C ASP A 32 -1.28 -4.76 -17.42
N LYS A 33 -2.14 -5.71 -17.78
CA LYS A 33 -2.38 -6.93 -16.99
C LYS A 33 -1.15 -7.80 -16.82
N LYS A 34 -0.28 -7.89 -17.84
CA LYS A 34 0.90 -8.74 -17.80
C LYS A 34 1.90 -8.23 -16.77
N GLU A 35 2.07 -6.91 -16.70
CA GLU A 35 2.91 -6.27 -15.70
C GLU A 35 2.36 -6.50 -14.29
N ALA A 36 1.04 -6.33 -14.08
CA ALA A 36 0.40 -6.62 -12.80
C ALA A 36 0.58 -8.10 -12.39
N MET A 37 0.42 -9.03 -13.31
CA MET A 37 0.67 -10.45 -13.08
C MET A 37 2.14 -10.75 -12.74
N ALA A 38 3.07 -10.13 -13.45
CA ALA A 38 4.49 -10.28 -13.19
C ALA A 38 4.88 -9.80 -11.78
N LEU A 39 4.29 -8.69 -11.32
CA LEU A 39 4.49 -8.19 -9.96
C LEU A 39 3.93 -9.14 -8.88
N LEU A 40 2.91 -9.92 -9.19
CA LEU A 40 2.39 -10.98 -8.32
C LEU A 40 3.19 -12.28 -8.42
N GLY A 41 4.12 -12.39 -9.37
CA GLY A 41 4.88 -13.63 -9.63
C GLY A 41 4.04 -14.75 -10.24
N ILE A 42 2.99 -14.43 -11.00
CA ILE A 42 2.07 -15.39 -11.62
C ILE A 42 2.09 -15.29 -13.15
N SER A 43 1.87 -16.43 -13.81
CA SER A 43 1.81 -16.51 -15.28
C SER A 43 0.39 -16.67 -15.83
N GLY A 44 -0.60 -16.81 -14.97
CA GLY A 44 -2.01 -16.92 -15.33
C GLY A 44 -2.91 -16.63 -14.13
N ILE A 45 -4.17 -16.29 -14.42
CA ILE A 45 -5.20 -16.08 -13.39
C ILE A 45 -6.20 -17.23 -13.50
N THR A 46 -6.45 -17.87 -12.37
CA THR A 46 -7.66 -18.66 -12.17
C THR A 46 -8.68 -17.74 -11.54
N ASP A 47 -9.77 -17.45 -12.26
CA ASP A 47 -10.88 -16.58 -11.80
C ASP A 47 -11.69 -17.18 -10.63
N SER A 48 -11.09 -18.05 -9.83
CA SER A 48 -11.73 -18.68 -8.68
C SER A 48 -11.34 -17.97 -7.39
N TYR A 49 -12.03 -16.92 -7.05
CA TYR A 49 -11.92 -16.29 -5.73
C TYR A 49 -13.26 -16.39 -4.99
N ASN A 50 -13.18 -16.58 -3.67
CA ASN A 50 -14.35 -16.44 -2.81
C ASN A 50 -14.85 -14.99 -2.88
N ALA A 51 -16.08 -14.83 -3.38
CA ALA A 51 -16.65 -13.54 -3.77
C ALA A 51 -16.76 -12.52 -2.65
N ASP A 52 -16.86 -12.95 -1.38
CA ASP A 52 -17.25 -12.04 -0.31
C ASP A 52 -16.13 -11.12 0.18
N ASP A 53 -14.92 -11.63 0.46
CA ASP A 53 -13.81 -10.79 0.94
C ASP A 53 -13.08 -10.07 -0.21
N MET A 54 -12.88 -10.76 -1.34
CA MET A 54 -12.14 -10.21 -2.48
C MET A 54 -12.99 -9.20 -3.27
N GLY A 55 -14.30 -9.44 -3.41
CA GLY A 55 -15.22 -8.52 -4.12
C GLY A 55 -15.34 -7.18 -3.43
N SER A 56 -15.39 -7.15 -2.10
CA SER A 56 -15.39 -5.93 -1.30
C SER A 56 -14.07 -5.16 -1.48
N LEU A 57 -12.92 -5.85 -1.42
CA LEU A 57 -11.61 -5.23 -1.63
C LEU A 57 -11.46 -4.65 -3.04
N GLN A 58 -11.91 -5.36 -4.07
CA GLN A 58 -11.87 -4.86 -5.45
C GLN A 58 -12.62 -3.52 -5.58
N GLN A 59 -13.80 -3.42 -4.99
CA GLN A 59 -14.57 -2.19 -5.01
C GLN A 59 -13.87 -1.07 -4.23
N GLN A 60 -13.34 -1.37 -3.05
CA GLN A 60 -12.60 -0.39 -2.24
C GLN A 60 -11.35 0.15 -2.97
N VAL A 61 -10.61 -0.71 -3.70
CA VAL A 61 -9.46 -0.30 -4.51
C VAL A 61 -9.90 0.61 -5.66
N LYS A 62 -10.97 0.26 -6.37
CA LYS A 62 -11.52 1.12 -7.44
C LYS A 62 -11.94 2.48 -6.89
N ASP A 63 -12.70 2.49 -5.81
CA ASP A 63 -13.20 3.71 -5.19
C ASP A 63 -12.06 4.61 -4.70
N TYR A 64 -10.99 4.02 -4.16
CA TYR A 64 -9.81 4.79 -3.75
C TYR A 64 -9.19 5.53 -4.94
N PHE A 65 -8.91 4.84 -6.05
CA PHE A 65 -8.30 5.45 -7.23
C PHE A 65 -9.24 6.39 -8.01
N GLU A 66 -10.53 6.35 -7.74
CA GLU A 66 -11.51 7.32 -8.22
C GLU A 66 -11.74 8.50 -7.24
N GLY A 67 -10.98 8.57 -6.13
CA GLY A 67 -11.08 9.64 -5.14
C GLY A 67 -12.31 9.56 -4.23
N ARG A 68 -13.05 8.45 -4.25
CA ARG A 68 -14.27 8.24 -3.45
C ARG A 68 -14.05 7.41 -2.20
N GLY A 69 -13.10 6.48 -2.24
CA GLY A 69 -12.80 5.56 -1.15
C GLY A 69 -11.73 6.09 -0.20
N ARG A 70 -11.93 5.94 1.11
CA ARG A 70 -11.00 6.42 2.14
C ARG A 70 -10.53 5.35 3.11
N VAL A 71 -11.25 4.23 3.19
CA VAL A 71 -11.03 3.18 4.19
C VAL A 71 -10.97 1.82 3.50
N PHE A 72 -10.04 1.00 3.93
CA PHE A 72 -9.94 -0.41 3.53
C PHE A 72 -10.35 -1.27 4.72
N ASN A 73 -11.40 -2.07 4.51
CA ASN A 73 -11.90 -3.02 5.50
C ASN A 73 -11.63 -4.45 5.01
N CYS A 74 -10.42 -4.92 5.27
CA CYS A 74 -10.00 -6.27 4.89
C CYS A 74 -9.03 -6.83 5.94
N LYS A 75 -9.03 -8.15 6.08
CA LYS A 75 -8.00 -8.84 6.87
C LYS A 75 -6.68 -8.83 6.12
N LEU A 76 -5.59 -8.63 6.83
CA LEU A 76 -4.24 -8.61 6.26
C LEU A 76 -3.47 -9.87 6.64
N ASP A 77 -2.87 -10.53 5.67
CA ASP A 77 -1.88 -11.57 5.90
C ASP A 77 -0.49 -10.97 5.88
N LEU A 78 0.02 -10.67 7.06
CA LEU A 78 1.38 -10.18 7.29
C LEU A 78 2.35 -11.28 7.76
N SER A 79 2.00 -12.55 7.52
CA SER A 79 2.87 -13.68 7.83
C SER A 79 4.20 -13.57 7.06
N GLY A 80 5.28 -13.96 7.71
CA GLY A 80 6.63 -13.80 7.15
C GLY A 80 7.27 -12.43 7.33
N SER A 81 6.54 -11.43 7.85
CA SER A 81 7.11 -10.13 8.21
C SER A 81 7.75 -10.17 9.61
N THR A 82 8.75 -9.31 9.83
CA THR A 82 9.36 -9.17 11.15
C THR A 82 8.45 -8.43 12.13
N PRO A 83 8.64 -8.59 13.46
CA PRO A 83 7.91 -7.82 14.45
C PRO A 83 8.05 -6.30 14.25
N PHE A 84 9.24 -5.83 13.89
CA PHE A 84 9.49 -4.42 13.63
C PHE A 84 8.72 -3.91 12.40
N GLN A 85 8.72 -4.66 11.28
CA GLN A 85 7.93 -4.32 10.10
C GLN A 85 6.44 -4.19 10.46
N ARG A 86 5.89 -5.14 11.20
CA ARG A 86 4.49 -5.07 11.64
C ARG A 86 4.20 -3.85 12.51
N SER A 87 5.11 -3.48 13.42
CA SER A 87 4.96 -2.28 14.24
C SER A 87 4.96 -1.00 13.40
N VAL A 88 5.86 -0.91 12.42
CA VAL A 88 5.92 0.23 11.47
C VAL A 88 4.64 0.31 10.64
N TRP A 89 4.18 -0.80 10.09
CA TRP A 89 2.96 -0.80 9.25
C TRP A 89 1.70 -0.49 10.04
N ARG A 90 1.58 -0.97 11.29
CA ARG A 90 0.47 -0.60 12.18
C ARG A 90 0.46 0.89 12.47
N ALA A 91 1.62 1.46 12.83
CA ALA A 91 1.74 2.90 13.04
C ALA A 91 1.38 3.70 11.79
N THR A 92 1.78 3.21 10.61
CA THR A 92 1.47 3.84 9.32
C THR A 92 -0.03 3.84 9.03
N MET A 93 -0.74 2.75 9.36
CA MET A 93 -2.19 2.65 9.21
C MET A 93 -2.99 3.60 10.11
N GLU A 94 -2.38 4.15 11.17
CA GLU A 94 -3.00 5.19 12.01
C GLU A 94 -3.08 6.55 11.32
N ILE A 95 -2.34 6.77 10.22
CA ILE A 95 -2.32 8.06 9.50
C ILE A 95 -3.60 8.21 8.68
N PRO A 96 -4.46 9.20 8.98
CA PRO A 96 -5.71 9.37 8.27
C PRO A 96 -5.52 9.73 6.79
N TYR A 97 -6.54 9.46 5.98
CA TYR A 97 -6.64 9.90 4.60
C TYR A 97 -6.44 11.43 4.48
N GLY A 98 -5.63 11.84 3.52
CA GLY A 98 -5.32 13.25 3.29
C GLY A 98 -4.35 13.88 4.29
N GLN A 99 -3.80 13.11 5.21
CA GLN A 99 -2.80 13.58 6.17
C GLN A 99 -1.45 12.90 5.98
N VAL A 100 -0.41 13.54 6.45
CA VAL A 100 0.94 13.00 6.44
C VAL A 100 1.58 13.02 7.82
N ARG A 101 2.54 12.14 8.02
CA ARG A 101 3.41 12.11 9.22
C ARG A 101 4.85 11.91 8.79
N SER A 102 5.78 12.31 9.65
CA SER A 102 7.21 12.13 9.39
C SER A 102 7.66 10.68 9.67
N TYR A 103 8.78 10.27 9.07
CA TYR A 103 9.46 9.02 9.44
C TYR A 103 9.77 8.94 10.94
N LYS A 104 10.09 10.08 11.55
CA LYS A 104 10.33 10.16 13.00
C LYS A 104 9.08 9.83 13.79
N TRP A 105 7.92 10.39 13.41
CA TRP A 105 6.66 10.08 14.06
C TRP A 105 6.33 8.58 14.00
N VAL A 106 6.54 7.95 12.83
CA VAL A 106 6.34 6.50 12.69
C VAL A 106 7.32 5.71 13.56
N ALA A 107 8.58 6.13 13.63
CA ALA A 107 9.60 5.49 14.46
C ALA A 107 9.23 5.56 15.96
N GLU A 108 8.76 6.70 16.44
CA GLU A 108 8.28 6.88 17.81
C GLU A 108 7.07 5.97 18.10
N ARG A 109 6.09 5.93 17.20
CA ARG A 109 4.90 5.07 17.34
C ARG A 109 5.24 3.58 17.25
N ALA A 110 6.24 3.21 16.47
CA ALA A 110 6.74 1.82 16.39
C ALA A 110 7.60 1.39 17.57
N GLY A 111 7.83 2.28 18.54
CA GLY A 111 8.55 1.99 19.77
C GLY A 111 10.08 2.20 19.71
N ASN A 112 10.60 2.79 18.63
CA ASN A 112 12.03 3.09 18.50
C ASN A 112 12.26 4.45 17.81
N PRO A 113 12.33 5.56 18.59
CA PRO A 113 12.45 6.93 18.05
C PRO A 113 13.68 7.17 17.18
N PHE A 114 14.72 6.36 17.33
CA PHE A 114 15.98 6.49 16.59
C PHE A 114 16.03 5.68 15.30
N ALA A 115 14.99 4.92 15.01
CA ALA A 115 14.97 3.95 13.90
C ALA A 115 14.44 4.53 12.58
N CYS A 116 14.55 5.84 12.29
CA CYS A 116 14.00 6.45 11.07
C CYS A 116 14.47 5.77 9.78
N ARG A 117 15.74 5.36 9.70
CA ARG A 117 16.27 4.64 8.53
C ARG A 117 15.65 3.24 8.40
N ALA A 118 15.53 2.51 9.51
CA ALA A 118 14.88 1.20 9.54
C ALA A 118 13.38 1.30 9.22
N VAL A 119 12.70 2.37 9.63
CA VAL A 119 11.32 2.69 9.20
C VAL A 119 11.26 2.84 7.69
N GLY A 120 12.17 3.58 7.07
CA GLY A 120 12.25 3.73 5.63
C GLY A 120 12.39 2.38 4.91
N HIS A 121 13.23 1.48 5.40
CA HIS A 121 13.39 0.11 4.88
C HIS A 121 12.12 -0.72 5.05
N ALA A 122 11.46 -0.65 6.21
CA ALA A 122 10.21 -1.36 6.46
C ALA A 122 9.07 -0.87 5.53
N LEU A 123 8.99 0.44 5.30
CA LEU A 123 8.02 1.03 4.37
C LEU A 123 8.32 0.63 2.90
N ALA A 124 9.59 0.57 2.51
CA ALA A 124 9.99 0.10 1.18
C ALA A 124 9.64 -1.39 0.95
N ALA A 125 9.58 -2.18 2.02
CA ALA A 125 9.19 -3.59 1.99
C ALA A 125 7.67 -3.82 2.15
N ASN A 126 6.86 -2.76 2.18
CA ASN A 126 5.40 -2.84 2.31
C ASN A 126 4.78 -3.69 1.18
N PRO A 127 4.13 -4.82 1.51
CA PRO A 127 3.51 -5.69 0.51
C PRO A 127 2.12 -5.21 0.05
N LEU A 128 1.55 -4.23 0.74
CA LEU A 128 0.18 -3.78 0.59
C LEU A 128 0.07 -2.25 0.47
N PRO A 129 0.75 -1.62 -0.51
CA PRO A 129 0.62 -0.18 -0.70
C PRO A 129 -0.85 0.19 -0.87
N VAL A 130 -1.21 1.41 -0.52
CA VAL A 130 -2.58 1.94 -0.43
C VAL A 130 -3.29 1.46 0.85
N VAL A 131 -3.40 0.16 1.08
CA VAL A 131 -4.00 -0.40 2.31
C VAL A 131 -3.14 -0.06 3.54
N ILE A 132 -1.82 -0.29 3.43
CA ILE A 132 -0.84 0.25 4.37
C ILE A 132 -0.28 1.53 3.72
N PRO A 133 -0.73 2.73 4.15
CA PRO A 133 -0.55 3.95 3.40
C PRO A 133 0.86 4.55 3.54
N CYS A 134 1.88 3.82 3.10
CA CYS A 134 3.27 4.26 3.19
C CYS A 134 3.54 5.57 2.43
N HIS A 135 2.71 5.94 1.46
CA HIS A 135 2.76 7.23 0.78
C HIS A 135 2.46 8.43 1.71
N ARG A 136 1.78 8.21 2.85
CA ARG A 136 1.50 9.26 3.87
C ARG A 136 2.68 9.53 4.81
N VAL A 137 3.79 8.82 4.63
CA VAL A 137 5.01 9.05 5.44
C VAL A 137 6.01 9.87 4.63
N ILE A 138 6.33 11.07 5.12
CA ILE A 138 7.20 12.03 4.44
C ILE A 138 8.38 12.43 5.33
N ARG A 139 9.32 13.18 4.80
CA ARG A 139 10.45 13.72 5.57
C ARG A 139 10.00 14.82 6.51
N SER A 140 10.74 15.03 7.60
CA SER A 140 10.46 16.09 8.58
C SER A 140 10.61 17.50 7.98
N ASP A 141 11.34 17.65 6.87
CA ASP A 141 11.48 18.91 6.14
C ASP A 141 10.32 19.18 5.15
N GLY A 142 9.29 18.35 5.16
CA GLY A 142 8.12 18.46 4.28
C GLY A 142 8.31 17.89 2.87
N LYS A 143 9.50 17.37 2.53
CA LYS A 143 9.75 16.72 1.24
C LYS A 143 9.22 15.29 1.23
N PRO A 144 8.82 14.74 0.06
CA PRO A 144 8.19 13.44 -0.01
C PRO A 144 9.06 12.29 0.53
N GLY A 145 10.38 12.32 0.34
CA GLY A 145 11.23 11.18 0.64
C GLY A 145 11.12 10.07 -0.41
N GLY A 146 11.67 8.88 -0.10
CA GLY A 146 11.61 7.73 -0.99
C GLY A 146 10.22 7.08 -1.04
N PHE A 147 9.98 6.22 -2.04
CA PHE A 147 8.72 5.49 -2.18
C PHE A 147 8.86 4.19 -2.99
N GLY A 148 8.16 3.14 -2.51
CA GLY A 148 7.83 1.94 -3.27
C GLY A 148 8.97 0.97 -3.59
N GLY A 149 10.12 1.10 -2.97
CA GLY A 149 11.25 0.22 -3.25
C GLY A 149 11.57 0.17 -4.75
N ARG A 150 11.58 -1.04 -5.35
CA ARG A 150 11.88 -1.24 -6.78
C ARG A 150 10.72 -0.87 -7.72
N ALA A 151 9.47 -0.94 -7.25
CA ALA A 151 8.27 -0.79 -8.08
C ALA A 151 7.65 0.60 -8.01
N GLY A 152 8.06 1.44 -7.06
CA GLY A 152 7.52 2.78 -6.87
C GLY A 152 8.51 3.88 -7.23
N ASN A 153 7.99 5.06 -7.44
CA ASN A 153 8.78 6.27 -7.61
C ASN A 153 8.14 7.42 -6.82
N VAL A 154 8.92 8.48 -6.61
CA VAL A 154 8.48 9.64 -5.83
C VAL A 154 7.27 10.33 -6.47
N GLN A 155 7.18 10.33 -7.80
CA GLN A 155 6.03 10.93 -8.50
C GLN A 155 4.73 10.20 -8.17
N THR A 156 4.73 8.87 -8.15
CA THR A 156 3.55 8.09 -7.74
C THR A 156 3.10 8.44 -6.32
N LYS A 157 4.04 8.62 -5.39
CA LYS A 157 3.73 9.06 -4.03
C LYS A 157 3.06 10.43 -3.99
N ILE A 158 3.60 11.38 -4.76
CA ILE A 158 3.04 12.74 -4.88
C ILE A 158 1.63 12.66 -5.46
N ASP A 159 1.42 11.90 -6.52
CA ASP A 159 0.12 11.75 -7.20
C ASP A 159 -0.93 11.15 -6.25
N MET A 160 -0.56 10.14 -5.45
CA MET A 160 -1.44 9.56 -4.44
C MET A 160 -1.81 10.56 -3.35
N LEU A 161 -0.86 11.36 -2.89
CA LEU A 161 -1.13 12.40 -1.89
C LEU A 161 -2.01 13.50 -2.45
N LEU A 162 -1.81 13.91 -3.71
CA LEU A 162 -2.68 14.86 -4.40
C LEU A 162 -4.09 14.30 -4.56
N LEU A 163 -4.23 13.02 -4.92
CA LEU A 163 -5.52 12.33 -4.98
C LEU A 163 -6.25 12.38 -3.63
N GLU A 164 -5.52 12.28 -2.53
CA GLU A 164 -6.05 12.39 -1.18
C GLU A 164 -6.31 13.85 -0.73
N GLY A 165 -6.03 14.84 -1.56
CA GLY A 165 -6.22 16.25 -1.26
C GLY A 165 -5.08 16.89 -0.46
N TYR A 166 -3.96 16.20 -0.29
CA TYR A 166 -2.76 16.77 0.32
C TYR A 166 -1.92 17.51 -0.73
N SER A 167 -1.51 18.73 -0.41
CA SER A 167 -0.63 19.53 -1.25
C SER A 167 0.69 19.83 -0.54
N PHE A 168 1.79 19.62 -1.23
CA PHE A 168 3.11 20.05 -0.74
C PHE A 168 3.20 21.58 -0.81
N HIS A 169 3.54 22.21 0.30
CA HIS A 169 3.86 23.62 0.31
C HIS A 169 5.26 23.82 -0.31
N GLN A 170 5.34 24.74 -1.24
CA GLN A 170 6.61 25.16 -1.84
C GLN A 170 7.41 26.03 -0.87
#